data_b9becd0f47669e34259b6df35a96da03
#
_entry.id   b9becd0f47669e34259b6df35a96da03
#
_cell.length_a   1.000
_cell.length_b   1.000
_cell.length_c   1.000
_cell.angle_alpha   90.00
_cell.angle_beta   90.00
_cell.angle_gamma   90.00
#
_symmetry.space_group_name_H-M   'P 1'
#
loop_
_entity.id
_entity.type
_entity.pdbx_description
1 polymer ?
#
loop_
_entity_poly.entity_id
_entity_poly.type
_entity_poly.pdbx_seq_one_letter_code
_entity_poly.pdbx_strand_id
1 'polypeptide(L)'
;MLRVHLVGTAAAALIASAFAVPAQAQQPAPPPFATTKVTDNVYIFRYGGHQSMFIVTPAGVIATDPISERRPAKPYIDAIQAVTKAPIKYVIYSHSHFDHIAGGKPFKDLGATFVAHKNAKARIAALKPDDVVIPDQVVDGKKNITLGGTTLELNYVGKNHSDNTLVMRLPKEKIIFTVDWIPIQGIQFRDMADTYVPDIEEGLKKVIAMDWETLIPGHPGPGGKQTGTKDNAREQLAYLQELSAAVKSAVSESKSYADAQKDIKLPKYEAWPNYNAFLPMNIERYYDFWNRGI
;
A
#
# COMPACT_ATOMS: atom_id res chain seq x y z
N MET A 1 -77.56 -12.29 54.24
CA MET A 1 -76.30 -13.10 54.42
C MET A 1 -75.42 -12.90 53.15
N LEU A 2 -74.48 -12.01 53.28
CA LEU A 2 -73.60 -11.68 52.13
C LEU A 2 -72.24 -12.44 52.30
N ARG A 3 -71.93 -13.29 51.36
CA ARG A 3 -70.61 -13.98 51.32
C ARG A 3 -69.62 -13.13 50.53
N VAL A 4 -68.58 -12.69 51.20
CA VAL A 4 -67.44 -11.98 50.58
C VAL A 4 -66.41 -13.08 50.10
N HIS A 5 -66.07 -13.02 48.85
CA HIS A 5 -64.97 -13.87 48.28
C HIS A 5 -63.68 -13.05 48.24
N LEU A 6 -62.71 -13.45 49.03
CA LEU A 6 -61.32 -12.95 48.88
C LEU A 6 -60.62 -13.57 47.65
N VAL A 7 -60.16 -12.77 46.75
CA VAL A 7 -59.31 -13.12 45.67
C VAL A 7 -57.85 -12.81 46.06
N GLY A 8 -57.06 -13.84 46.26
CA GLY A 8 -55.65 -13.68 46.54
C GLY A 8 -54.85 -13.48 45.25
N THR A 9 -54.17 -12.39 45.13
CA THR A 9 -53.20 -12.09 44.06
C THR A 9 -51.82 -12.66 44.42
N ALA A 10 -51.34 -13.68 43.69
CA ALA A 10 -49.98 -14.15 43.80
C ALA A 10 -49.08 -13.28 42.95
N ALA A 11 -48.12 -12.59 43.56
CA ALA A 11 -47.06 -11.82 42.87
C ALA A 11 -45.91 -12.79 42.51
N ALA A 12 -45.71 -13.03 41.21
CA ALA A 12 -44.54 -13.73 40.69
C ALA A 12 -43.35 -12.80 40.64
N ALA A 13 -42.33 -13.04 41.41
CA ALA A 13 -41.04 -12.33 41.35
C ALA A 13 -40.20 -12.90 40.21
N LEU A 14 -40.00 -12.10 39.15
CA LEU A 14 -39.03 -12.41 38.08
C LEU A 14 -37.62 -12.06 38.54
N ILE A 15 -36.80 -13.08 38.79
CA ILE A 15 -35.35 -12.92 39.04
C ILE A 15 -34.67 -12.76 37.68
N ALA A 16 -34.27 -11.54 37.33
CA ALA A 16 -33.44 -11.27 36.17
C ALA A 16 -32.01 -11.58 36.49
N SER A 17 -31.50 -12.72 36.02
CA SER A 17 -30.09 -13.07 36.08
C SER A 17 -29.30 -12.24 35.03
N ALA A 18 -28.61 -11.20 35.47
CA ALA A 18 -27.70 -10.44 34.64
C ALA A 18 -26.42 -11.29 34.36
N PHE A 19 -26.30 -11.84 33.17
CA PHE A 19 -25.05 -12.40 32.73
C PHE A 19 -24.04 -11.28 32.48
N ALA A 20 -23.05 -11.14 33.35
CA ALA A 20 -21.92 -10.24 33.14
C ALA A 20 -21.07 -10.81 31.97
N VAL A 21 -21.15 -10.17 30.81
CA VAL A 21 -20.23 -10.44 29.70
C VAL A 21 -18.85 -9.93 30.16
N PRO A 22 -17.81 -10.77 30.18
CA PRO A 22 -16.46 -10.30 30.55
C PRO A 22 -16.03 -9.22 29.56
N ALA A 23 -15.68 -8.04 30.06
CA ALA A 23 -15.07 -6.98 29.26
C ALA A 23 -13.78 -7.53 28.65
N GLN A 24 -13.74 -7.76 27.34
CA GLN A 24 -12.50 -8.06 26.65
C GLN A 24 -11.57 -6.88 26.84
N ALA A 25 -10.43 -7.11 27.51
CA ALA A 25 -9.40 -6.11 27.65
C ALA A 25 -8.98 -5.67 26.25
N GLN A 26 -9.28 -4.41 25.91
CA GLN A 26 -8.93 -3.81 24.63
C GLN A 26 -7.40 -3.78 24.56
N GLN A 27 -6.81 -4.54 23.61
CA GLN A 27 -5.37 -4.50 23.40
C GLN A 27 -4.95 -3.06 23.09
N PRO A 28 -3.83 -2.57 23.69
CA PRO A 28 -3.36 -1.24 23.40
C PRO A 28 -3.15 -1.09 21.89
N ALA A 29 -3.57 0.07 21.34
CA ALA A 29 -3.36 0.35 19.94
C ALA A 29 -1.86 0.22 19.60
N PRO A 30 -1.48 -0.40 18.48
CA PRO A 30 -0.08 -0.54 18.11
C PRO A 30 0.56 0.85 17.98
N PRO A 31 1.87 1.01 18.30
CA PRO A 31 2.52 2.29 18.20
C PRO A 31 2.39 2.85 16.78
N PRO A 32 2.27 4.18 16.62
CA PRO A 32 2.03 4.80 15.31
C PRO A 32 3.17 4.53 14.32
N PHE A 33 4.37 4.22 14.80
CA PHE A 33 5.52 3.83 13.98
C PHE A 33 6.26 2.64 14.59
N ALA A 34 6.92 1.87 13.73
CA ALA A 34 7.74 0.74 14.12
C ALA A 34 8.82 0.47 13.08
N THR A 35 9.93 -0.13 13.52
CA THR A 35 11.03 -0.58 12.68
C THR A 35 11.14 -2.10 12.76
N THR A 36 11.18 -2.76 11.60
CA THR A 36 11.32 -4.22 11.49
C THR A 36 12.56 -4.55 10.66
N LYS A 37 13.43 -5.41 11.17
CA LYS A 37 14.57 -5.94 10.41
C LYS A 37 14.08 -7.04 9.49
N VAL A 38 14.39 -6.94 8.18
CA VAL A 38 14.05 -7.94 7.16
C VAL A 38 15.23 -8.85 6.86
N THR A 39 16.41 -8.25 6.65
CA THR A 39 17.69 -8.94 6.49
C THR A 39 18.76 -8.25 7.35
N ASP A 40 20.04 -8.65 7.23
CA ASP A 40 21.10 -8.00 7.99
C ASP A 40 21.27 -6.52 7.71
N ASN A 41 20.91 -6.09 6.49
CA ASN A 41 21.10 -4.72 6.02
C ASN A 41 19.80 -4.04 5.57
N VAL A 42 18.64 -4.73 5.51
CA VAL A 42 17.37 -4.19 5.03
C VAL A 42 16.36 -4.13 6.17
N TYR A 43 15.70 -2.98 6.28
CA TYR A 43 14.72 -2.69 7.31
C TYR A 43 13.45 -2.08 6.70
N ILE A 44 12.31 -2.33 7.32
CA ILE A 44 11.05 -1.65 7.08
C ILE A 44 10.83 -0.64 8.19
N PHE A 45 10.53 0.60 7.83
CA PHE A 45 9.94 1.58 8.73
C PHE A 45 8.46 1.71 8.41
N ARG A 46 7.59 1.50 9.40
CA ARG A 46 6.14 1.67 9.29
C ARG A 46 5.71 2.93 10.04
N TYR A 47 4.88 3.74 9.41
CA TYR A 47 4.23 4.90 10.05
C TYR A 47 2.74 4.87 9.74
N GLY A 48 1.91 4.55 10.74
CA GLY A 48 0.48 4.31 10.54
C GLY A 48 0.24 3.15 9.56
N GLY A 49 -0.52 3.43 8.51
CA GLY A 49 -0.81 2.48 7.43
C GLY A 49 0.22 2.45 6.31
N HIS A 50 1.30 3.23 6.37
CA HIS A 50 2.34 3.30 5.34
C HIS A 50 3.62 2.62 5.81
N GLN A 51 4.41 2.11 4.87
CA GLN A 51 5.73 1.59 5.16
C GLN A 51 6.74 1.95 4.06
N SER A 52 7.98 2.14 4.49
CA SER A 52 9.15 2.40 3.66
C SER A 52 10.23 1.39 3.92
N MET A 53 11.15 1.26 3.00
CA MET A 53 12.35 0.43 3.15
C MET A 53 13.58 1.33 3.37
N PHE A 54 14.49 0.93 4.26
CA PHE A 54 15.83 1.52 4.27
C PHE A 54 16.91 0.44 4.32
N ILE A 55 18.04 0.76 3.70
CA ILE A 55 19.16 -0.16 3.49
C ILE A 55 20.39 0.45 4.14
N VAL A 56 20.97 -0.27 5.09
CA VAL A 56 22.21 0.14 5.78
C VAL A 56 23.40 -0.47 5.08
N THR A 57 24.39 0.36 4.75
CA THR A 57 25.64 -0.07 4.12
C THR A 57 26.85 0.53 4.85
N PRO A 58 28.07 0.01 4.65
CA PRO A 58 29.27 0.59 5.24
C PRO A 58 29.53 2.06 4.82
N ALA A 59 29.00 2.49 3.68
CA ALA A 59 29.20 3.84 3.15
C ALA A 59 28.04 4.81 3.40
N GLY A 60 26.97 4.36 4.03
CA GLY A 60 25.78 5.19 4.31
C GLY A 60 24.47 4.41 4.17
N VAL A 61 23.36 5.14 4.24
CA VAL A 61 22.00 4.60 4.16
C VAL A 61 21.34 5.05 2.86
N ILE A 62 20.61 4.13 2.23
CA ILE A 62 19.63 4.41 1.19
C ILE A 62 18.26 4.27 1.85
N ALA A 63 17.49 5.34 1.93
CA ALA A 63 16.11 5.34 2.39
C ALA A 63 15.16 5.44 1.18
N THR A 64 13.94 4.96 1.34
CA THR A 64 12.86 5.18 0.38
C THR A 64 11.79 6.06 1.02
N ASP A 65 10.89 6.57 0.25
CA ASP A 65 9.69 7.33 0.62
C ASP A 65 9.63 7.86 2.07
N PRO A 66 9.66 9.16 2.32
CA PRO A 66 9.58 9.72 3.67
C PRO A 66 8.32 9.36 4.44
N ILE A 67 7.21 9.01 3.76
CA ILE A 67 5.89 8.60 4.30
C ILE A 67 5.36 9.48 5.44
N SER A 68 5.64 10.75 5.36
CA SER A 68 5.22 11.70 6.39
C SER A 68 3.72 11.99 6.33
N GLU A 69 3.14 12.10 5.13
CA GLU A 69 1.72 12.43 4.94
C GLU A 69 1.29 13.61 5.84
N ARG A 70 2.06 14.71 5.82
CA ARG A 70 1.92 15.90 6.69
C ARG A 70 2.15 15.63 8.18
N ARG A 71 2.65 14.46 8.54
CA ARG A 71 3.12 14.12 9.88
C ARG A 71 4.62 14.46 10.00
N PRO A 72 5.17 14.59 11.21
CA PRO A 72 6.62 14.79 11.35
C PRO A 72 7.42 13.64 10.74
N ALA A 73 8.41 13.95 9.89
CA ALA A 73 9.31 12.94 9.30
C ALA A 73 10.41 12.47 10.29
N LYS A 74 10.60 13.18 11.40
CA LYS A 74 11.62 12.88 12.41
C LYS A 74 11.59 11.42 12.90
N PRO A 75 10.45 10.76 13.17
CA PRO A 75 10.43 9.36 13.60
C PRO A 75 11.14 8.40 12.63
N TYR A 76 11.10 8.65 11.33
CA TYR A 76 11.81 7.81 10.36
C TYR A 76 13.32 8.02 10.45
N ILE A 77 13.77 9.27 10.56
CA ILE A 77 15.20 9.57 10.75
C ILE A 77 15.71 8.98 12.06
N ASP A 78 14.95 9.13 13.15
CA ASP A 78 15.30 8.56 14.46
C ASP A 78 15.38 7.02 14.38
N ALA A 79 14.48 6.37 13.67
CA ALA A 79 14.49 4.94 13.44
C ALA A 79 15.77 4.48 12.71
N ILE A 80 16.17 5.20 11.65
CA ILE A 80 17.42 4.93 10.94
C ILE A 80 18.61 5.13 11.89
N GLN A 81 18.64 6.23 12.63
CA GLN A 81 19.73 6.57 13.57
C GLN A 81 19.83 5.63 14.79
N ALA A 82 18.74 4.97 15.15
CA ALA A 82 18.74 3.92 16.16
C ALA A 82 19.44 2.64 15.67
N VAL A 83 19.38 2.38 14.35
CA VAL A 83 20.02 1.21 13.74
C VAL A 83 21.49 1.49 13.39
N THR A 84 21.80 2.71 12.88
CA THR A 84 23.17 3.05 12.43
C THR A 84 23.45 4.53 12.59
N LYS A 85 24.73 4.89 12.76
CA LYS A 85 25.22 6.28 12.71
C LYS A 85 25.73 6.68 11.33
N ALA A 86 25.67 5.79 10.36
CA ALA A 86 26.06 6.09 8.98
C ALA A 86 25.14 7.16 8.37
N PRO A 87 25.68 8.09 7.52
CA PRO A 87 24.90 9.18 6.96
C PRO A 87 23.86 8.66 5.96
N ILE A 88 22.67 9.29 5.92
CA ILE A 88 21.68 9.04 4.88
C ILE A 88 22.16 9.70 3.58
N LYS A 89 22.47 8.87 2.58
CA LYS A 89 23.04 9.33 1.30
C LYS A 89 21.99 9.52 0.22
N TYR A 90 20.95 8.68 0.21
CA TYR A 90 19.90 8.72 -0.79
C TYR A 90 18.53 8.62 -0.16
N VAL A 91 17.57 9.30 -0.77
CA VAL A 91 16.12 9.09 -0.60
C VAL A 91 15.53 8.80 -1.97
N ILE A 92 14.93 7.64 -2.15
CA ILE A 92 14.35 7.23 -3.42
C ILE A 92 12.83 7.31 -3.32
N TYR A 93 12.20 8.08 -4.18
CA TYR A 93 10.74 8.12 -4.28
C TYR A 93 10.22 6.96 -5.12
N SER A 94 9.23 6.26 -4.60
CA SER A 94 8.55 5.20 -5.35
C SER A 94 7.72 5.76 -6.51
N HIS A 95 6.95 6.80 -6.25
CA HIS A 95 6.12 7.52 -7.22
C HIS A 95 5.77 8.92 -6.69
N SER A 96 4.85 9.65 -7.33
CA SER A 96 4.61 11.06 -7.01
C SER A 96 3.45 11.32 -6.02
N HIS A 97 2.85 10.32 -5.39
CA HIS A 97 1.76 10.53 -4.43
C HIS A 97 2.29 11.07 -3.09
N PHE A 98 1.59 12.06 -2.54
CA PHE A 98 2.09 12.85 -1.41
C PHE A 98 2.09 12.07 -0.08
N ASP A 99 1.24 11.06 0.08
CA ASP A 99 1.24 10.16 1.23
C ASP A 99 2.54 9.34 1.36
N HIS A 100 3.27 9.17 0.25
CA HIS A 100 4.58 8.52 0.22
C HIS A 100 5.74 9.50 0.26
N ILE A 101 5.67 10.61 -0.50
CA ILE A 101 6.84 11.46 -0.72
C ILE A 101 6.88 12.77 0.08
N ALA A 102 5.79 13.14 0.76
CA ALA A 102 5.78 14.32 1.63
C ALA A 102 6.72 14.15 2.83
N GLY A 103 7.24 15.27 3.36
CA GLY A 103 8.11 15.30 4.53
C GLY A 103 9.58 14.99 4.24
N GLY A 104 10.02 15.13 2.99
CA GLY A 104 11.41 14.88 2.61
C GLY A 104 12.42 15.92 3.09
N LYS A 105 11.99 17.12 3.46
CA LYS A 105 12.89 18.23 3.80
C LYS A 105 13.93 17.88 4.89
N PRO A 106 13.63 17.27 6.02
CA PRO A 106 14.64 16.89 7.01
C PRO A 106 15.73 15.96 6.48
N PHE A 107 15.41 15.06 5.56
CA PHE A 107 16.41 14.24 4.88
C PHE A 107 17.31 15.06 3.96
N LYS A 108 16.73 16.06 3.28
CA LYS A 108 17.48 16.99 2.43
C LYS A 108 18.44 17.85 3.27
N ASP A 109 17.99 18.31 4.43
CA ASP A 109 18.81 19.09 5.38
C ASP A 109 20.00 18.28 5.92
N LEU A 110 19.90 16.94 5.97
CA LEU A 110 21.00 16.03 6.30
C LEU A 110 21.92 15.74 5.09
N GLY A 111 21.68 16.33 3.93
CA GLY A 111 22.51 16.20 2.73
C GLY A 111 22.17 14.98 1.85
N ALA A 112 21.00 14.37 2.02
CA ALA A 112 20.58 13.27 1.17
C ALA A 112 20.30 13.71 -0.27
N THR A 113 20.69 12.89 -1.25
CA THR A 113 20.36 13.03 -2.66
C THR A 113 19.03 12.38 -2.95
N PHE A 114 18.08 13.11 -3.53
CA PHE A 114 16.76 12.61 -3.88
C PHE A 114 16.71 12.10 -5.31
N VAL A 115 16.11 10.92 -5.50
CA VAL A 115 16.01 10.24 -6.80
C VAL A 115 14.57 9.82 -7.05
N ALA A 116 14.05 10.05 -8.25
CA ALA A 116 12.71 9.64 -8.65
C ALA A 116 12.64 9.35 -10.15
N HIS A 117 11.52 8.77 -10.61
CA HIS A 117 11.24 8.70 -12.04
C HIS A 117 11.14 10.11 -12.65
N LYS A 118 11.53 10.27 -13.93
CA LYS A 118 11.52 11.58 -14.60
C LYS A 118 10.14 12.24 -14.59
N ASN A 119 9.07 11.48 -14.78
CA ASN A 119 7.70 11.99 -14.76
C ASN A 119 7.30 12.46 -13.34
N ALA A 120 7.71 11.74 -12.30
CA ALA A 120 7.50 12.17 -10.92
C ALA A 120 8.18 13.52 -10.65
N LYS A 121 9.45 13.67 -11.05
CA LYS A 121 10.15 14.96 -10.94
C LYS A 121 9.43 16.08 -11.69
N ALA A 122 9.00 15.83 -12.92
CA ALA A 122 8.28 16.83 -13.72
C ALA A 122 6.97 17.25 -13.03
N ARG A 123 6.18 16.29 -12.53
CA ARG A 123 4.92 16.54 -11.80
C ARG A 123 5.16 17.34 -10.52
N ILE A 124 6.13 16.93 -9.68
CA ILE A 124 6.48 17.64 -8.44
C ILE A 124 6.96 19.08 -8.74
N ALA A 125 7.79 19.27 -9.76
CA ALA A 125 8.28 20.59 -10.15
C ALA A 125 7.17 21.51 -10.67
N ALA A 126 6.15 20.96 -11.34
CA ALA A 126 5.00 21.72 -11.80
C ALA A 126 4.05 22.11 -10.66
N LEU A 127 3.78 21.18 -9.74
CA LEU A 127 2.84 21.39 -8.62
C LEU A 127 3.46 22.19 -7.46
N LYS A 128 4.78 22.09 -7.26
CA LYS A 128 5.56 22.78 -6.20
C LYS A 128 4.94 22.64 -4.81
N PRO A 129 4.67 21.43 -4.33
CA PRO A 129 4.12 21.25 -2.99
C PRO A 129 5.17 21.63 -1.93
N ASP A 130 4.75 22.33 -0.88
CA ASP A 130 5.64 22.94 0.13
C ASP A 130 6.46 21.91 0.93
N ASP A 131 5.92 20.69 1.09
CA ASP A 131 6.50 19.65 1.94
C ASP A 131 7.15 18.49 1.16
N VAL A 132 7.29 18.64 -0.17
CA VAL A 132 7.92 17.65 -1.05
C VAL A 132 9.22 18.19 -1.65
N VAL A 133 10.29 17.44 -1.51
CA VAL A 133 11.59 17.80 -2.12
C VAL A 133 11.58 17.45 -3.60
N ILE A 134 11.92 18.42 -4.45
CA ILE A 134 12.12 18.15 -5.89
C ILE A 134 13.35 17.23 -6.04
N PRO A 135 13.24 16.08 -6.72
CA PRO A 135 14.36 15.15 -6.88
C PRO A 135 15.57 15.75 -7.58
N ASP A 136 16.76 15.47 -7.06
CA ASP A 136 18.04 15.91 -7.66
C ASP A 136 18.33 15.12 -8.95
N GLN A 137 18.11 13.80 -8.90
CA GLN A 137 18.39 12.87 -9.99
C GLN A 137 17.13 12.18 -10.50
N VAL A 138 17.17 11.75 -11.76
CA VAL A 138 16.06 11.04 -12.40
C VAL A 138 16.44 9.65 -12.84
N VAL A 139 15.41 8.79 -12.89
CA VAL A 139 15.38 7.48 -13.56
C VAL A 139 14.55 7.59 -14.82
N ASP A 140 15.09 7.13 -15.94
CA ASP A 140 14.39 6.99 -17.21
C ASP A 140 14.56 5.55 -17.70
N GLY A 141 13.64 4.69 -17.34
CA GLY A 141 13.72 3.24 -17.59
C GLY A 141 14.40 2.49 -16.45
N LYS A 142 15.74 2.43 -16.41
CA LYS A 142 16.49 1.72 -15.36
C LYS A 142 17.66 2.55 -14.84
N LYS A 143 17.93 2.44 -13.53
CA LYS A 143 19.12 3.01 -12.89
C LYS A 143 19.54 2.15 -11.70
N ASN A 144 20.84 1.98 -11.51
CA ASN A 144 21.38 1.34 -10.32
C ASN A 144 21.96 2.39 -9.37
N ILE A 145 21.66 2.26 -8.09
CA ILE A 145 22.28 2.99 -6.99
C ILE A 145 23.17 1.99 -6.25
N THR A 146 24.49 2.17 -6.34
CA THR A 146 25.44 1.33 -5.60
C THR A 146 26.08 2.13 -4.48
N LEU A 147 25.99 1.64 -3.24
CA LEU A 147 26.53 2.26 -2.05
C LEU A 147 27.11 1.18 -1.14
N GLY A 148 28.38 1.32 -0.73
CA GLY A 148 29.04 0.40 0.20
C GLY A 148 28.96 -1.08 -0.18
N GLY A 149 28.98 -1.40 -1.47
CA GLY A 149 28.91 -2.76 -1.99
C GLY A 149 27.47 -3.31 -2.16
N THR A 150 26.45 -2.57 -1.77
CA THR A 150 25.03 -2.92 -2.00
C THR A 150 24.50 -2.18 -3.22
N THR A 151 23.82 -2.90 -4.11
CA THR A 151 23.20 -2.34 -5.32
C THR A 151 21.67 -2.41 -5.19
N LEU A 152 21.02 -1.25 -5.28
CA LEU A 152 19.57 -1.10 -5.43
C LEU A 152 19.27 -0.79 -6.91
N GLU A 153 18.54 -1.68 -7.57
CA GLU A 153 18.07 -1.47 -8.94
C GLU A 153 16.72 -0.72 -8.92
N LEU A 154 16.65 0.39 -9.63
CA LEU A 154 15.43 1.18 -9.83
C LEU A 154 14.93 0.88 -11.24
N ASN A 155 13.75 0.28 -11.37
CA ASN A 155 13.21 -0.16 -12.64
C ASN A 155 11.85 0.52 -12.90
N TYR A 156 11.70 1.17 -14.02
CA TYR A 156 10.41 1.59 -14.55
C TYR A 156 9.89 0.49 -15.50
N VAL A 157 8.82 -0.16 -15.12
CA VAL A 157 8.25 -1.30 -15.88
C VAL A 157 7.14 -0.91 -16.85
N GLY A 158 6.90 0.38 -17.01
CA GLY A 158 5.78 0.96 -17.74
C GLY A 158 4.77 1.60 -16.80
N LYS A 159 3.72 2.17 -17.37
CA LYS A 159 2.59 2.70 -16.60
C LYS A 159 1.94 1.58 -15.80
N ASN A 160 1.44 1.91 -14.62
CA ASN A 160 0.78 0.96 -13.74
C ASN A 160 -0.17 1.71 -12.79
N HIS A 161 0.05 1.70 -11.46
CA HIS A 161 -0.63 2.53 -10.49
C HIS A 161 -0.48 4.04 -10.78
N SER A 162 0.64 4.42 -11.40
CA SER A 162 0.86 5.76 -11.96
C SER A 162 1.76 5.67 -13.20
N ASP A 163 2.00 6.79 -13.87
CA ASP A 163 2.95 6.89 -15.00
C ASP A 163 4.41 7.03 -14.56
N ASN A 164 4.69 6.91 -13.26
CA ASN A 164 5.97 7.23 -12.69
C ASN A 164 6.41 6.33 -11.53
N THR A 165 5.73 5.21 -11.30
CA THR A 165 6.04 4.25 -10.23
C THR A 165 7.32 3.47 -10.55
N LEU A 166 8.28 3.50 -9.63
CA LEU A 166 9.51 2.70 -9.69
C LEU A 166 9.35 1.39 -8.90
N VAL A 167 9.84 0.33 -9.49
CA VAL A 167 10.05 -0.95 -8.83
C VAL A 167 11.49 -1.02 -8.37
N MET A 168 11.72 -1.16 -7.07
CA MET A 168 13.05 -1.19 -6.49
C MET A 168 13.43 -2.62 -6.11
N ARG A 169 14.55 -3.13 -6.65
CA ARG A 169 15.01 -4.49 -6.41
C ARG A 169 16.38 -4.52 -5.77
N LEU A 170 16.54 -5.35 -4.73
CA LEU A 170 17.81 -5.74 -4.13
C LEU A 170 18.14 -7.15 -4.61
N PRO A 171 19.01 -7.31 -5.64
CA PRO A 171 19.24 -8.61 -6.26
C PRO A 171 19.85 -9.64 -5.31
N LYS A 172 20.80 -9.21 -4.47
CA LYS A 172 21.49 -10.09 -3.51
C LYS A 172 20.56 -10.58 -2.41
N GLU A 173 19.74 -9.69 -1.87
CA GLU A 173 18.79 -9.96 -0.80
C GLU A 173 17.51 -10.62 -1.29
N LYS A 174 17.31 -10.72 -2.61
CA LYS A 174 16.07 -11.22 -3.25
C LYS A 174 14.84 -10.47 -2.80
N ILE A 175 14.96 -9.16 -2.56
CA ILE A 175 13.86 -8.30 -2.12
C ILE A 175 13.41 -7.41 -3.26
N ILE A 176 12.08 -7.18 -3.33
CA ILE A 176 11.46 -6.16 -4.16
C ILE A 176 10.63 -5.22 -3.27
N PHE A 177 10.75 -3.90 -3.51
CA PHE A 177 9.90 -2.88 -2.91
C PHE A 177 9.03 -2.27 -4.01
N THR A 178 7.72 -2.45 -3.89
CA THR A 178 6.74 -1.90 -4.83
C THR A 178 5.59 -1.28 -4.04
N VAL A 179 5.20 -0.08 -4.42
CA VAL A 179 4.25 0.73 -3.66
C VAL A 179 2.93 0.82 -4.41
N ASP A 180 1.82 0.54 -3.70
CA ASP A 180 0.41 0.76 -4.03
C ASP A 180 -0.26 -0.12 -5.09
N TRP A 181 0.45 -0.89 -5.87
CA TRP A 181 -0.14 -1.71 -6.93
C TRP A 181 0.01 -3.24 -6.75
N ILE A 182 0.73 -3.68 -5.72
CA ILE A 182 0.80 -5.08 -5.31
C ILE A 182 0.43 -5.19 -3.81
N PRO A 183 -0.81 -4.91 -3.44
CA PRO A 183 -1.26 -5.12 -2.06
C PRO A 183 -1.25 -6.60 -1.71
N ILE A 184 -0.90 -6.92 -0.46
CA ILE A 184 -0.94 -8.29 0.04
C ILE A 184 -2.39 -8.64 0.36
N GLN A 185 -2.99 -9.55 -0.41
CA GLN A 185 -4.38 -10.01 -0.21
C GLN A 185 -5.35 -8.84 0.02
N GLY A 186 -5.32 -7.86 -0.88
CA GLY A 186 -6.14 -6.66 -0.80
C GLY A 186 -6.68 -6.24 -2.17
N ILE A 187 -7.89 -5.69 -2.18
CA ILE A 187 -8.49 -5.05 -3.36
C ILE A 187 -7.67 -3.78 -3.66
N GLN A 188 -7.54 -3.44 -4.93
CA GLN A 188 -6.92 -2.18 -5.36
C GLN A 188 -7.63 -0.98 -4.70
N PHE A 189 -6.84 0.03 -4.34
CA PHE A 189 -7.34 1.13 -3.52
C PHE A 189 -8.36 1.98 -4.28
N ARG A 190 -9.57 2.08 -3.73
CA ARG A 190 -10.67 2.93 -4.18
C ARG A 190 -10.93 2.83 -5.69
N ASP A 191 -11.02 4.00 -6.34
CA ASP A 191 -11.33 4.21 -7.76
C ASP A 191 -10.12 4.02 -8.69
N MET A 192 -8.97 3.65 -8.16
CA MET A 192 -7.74 3.47 -8.96
C MET A 192 -7.43 4.69 -9.85
N ALA A 193 -7.62 5.90 -9.34
CA ALA A 193 -7.69 7.17 -10.09
C ALA A 193 -6.54 7.39 -11.09
N ASP A 194 -5.29 7.05 -10.70
CA ASP A 194 -4.10 7.22 -11.55
C ASP A 194 -3.72 5.94 -12.32
N THR A 195 -4.46 4.84 -12.13
CA THR A 195 -4.08 3.53 -12.69
C THR A 195 -4.35 3.46 -14.19
N TYR A 196 -3.37 2.92 -14.91
CA TYR A 196 -3.43 2.67 -16.34
C TYR A 196 -3.83 1.23 -16.62
N VAL A 197 -5.02 1.06 -17.16
CA VAL A 197 -5.58 -0.24 -17.58
C VAL A 197 -5.37 -0.35 -19.12
N PRO A 198 -4.85 -1.43 -19.67
CA PRO A 198 -4.36 -2.69 -19.06
C PRO A 198 -2.86 -2.67 -18.70
N ASP A 199 -2.18 -1.53 -18.78
CA ASP A 199 -0.71 -1.42 -18.57
C ASP A 199 -0.27 -2.00 -17.22
N ILE A 200 -1.11 -1.87 -16.16
CA ILE A 200 -0.82 -2.41 -14.83
C ILE A 200 -0.62 -3.94 -14.87
N GLU A 201 -1.40 -4.67 -15.69
CA GLU A 201 -1.27 -6.12 -15.83
C GLU A 201 0.06 -6.49 -16.50
N GLU A 202 0.47 -5.76 -17.54
CA GLU A 202 1.74 -5.95 -18.22
C GLU A 202 2.93 -5.63 -17.29
N GLY A 203 2.79 -4.59 -16.46
CA GLY A 203 3.75 -4.26 -15.41
C GLY A 203 3.91 -5.40 -14.40
N LEU A 204 2.79 -5.98 -13.92
CA LEU A 204 2.79 -7.12 -12.99
C LEU A 204 3.47 -8.35 -13.57
N LYS A 205 3.22 -8.69 -14.85
CA LYS A 205 3.89 -9.80 -15.52
C LYS A 205 5.41 -9.60 -15.53
N LYS A 206 5.89 -8.39 -15.83
CA LYS A 206 7.32 -8.05 -15.80
C LYS A 206 7.90 -8.20 -14.39
N VAL A 207 7.19 -7.70 -13.35
CA VAL A 207 7.62 -7.82 -11.95
C VAL A 207 7.69 -9.27 -11.49
N ILE A 208 6.69 -10.08 -11.81
CA ILE A 208 6.65 -11.50 -11.47
C ILE A 208 7.82 -12.27 -12.13
N ALA A 209 8.22 -11.87 -13.34
CA ALA A 209 9.35 -12.47 -14.06
C ALA A 209 10.74 -12.09 -13.49
N MET A 210 10.83 -11.00 -12.70
CA MET A 210 12.09 -10.65 -12.04
C MET A 210 12.48 -11.69 -10.98
N ASP A 211 13.79 -11.78 -10.70
CA ASP A 211 14.33 -12.68 -9.67
C ASP A 211 14.27 -12.01 -8.29
N TRP A 212 13.26 -12.39 -7.49
CA TRP A 212 13.04 -11.95 -6.11
C TRP A 212 12.16 -12.95 -5.37
N GLU A 213 12.18 -12.90 -4.04
CA GLU A 213 11.44 -13.81 -3.14
C GLU A 213 10.54 -13.03 -2.17
N THR A 214 11.03 -11.93 -1.61
CA THR A 214 10.33 -11.12 -0.63
C THR A 214 9.81 -9.82 -1.25
N LEU A 215 8.50 -9.59 -1.11
CA LEU A 215 7.84 -8.33 -1.45
C LEU A 215 7.74 -7.45 -0.19
N ILE A 216 8.16 -6.20 -0.29
CA ILE A 216 7.81 -5.14 0.66
C ILE A 216 6.84 -4.20 -0.06
N PRO A 217 5.55 -4.14 0.30
CA PRO A 217 4.59 -3.21 -0.26
C PRO A 217 4.64 -1.85 0.46
N GLY A 218 4.02 -0.81 -0.14
CA GLY A 218 3.89 0.52 0.49
C GLY A 218 2.93 0.55 1.68
N HIS A 219 2.01 -0.40 1.76
CA HIS A 219 1.04 -0.56 2.83
C HIS A 219 1.04 -1.97 3.38
N PRO A 220 0.99 -2.16 4.73
CA PRO A 220 0.89 -3.49 5.32
C PRO A 220 -0.39 -4.21 4.85
N GLY A 221 -0.27 -5.50 4.65
CA GLY A 221 -1.42 -6.37 4.38
C GLY A 221 -2.27 -6.67 5.61
N PRO A 222 -3.26 -7.57 5.49
CA PRO A 222 -4.14 -7.97 6.57
C PRO A 222 -3.38 -8.40 7.82
N GLY A 223 -3.88 -8.00 9.00
CA GLY A 223 -3.23 -8.27 10.28
C GLY A 223 -1.90 -7.54 10.49
N GLY A 224 -1.59 -6.52 9.68
CA GLY A 224 -0.32 -5.79 9.77
C GLY A 224 0.85 -6.51 9.11
N LYS A 225 0.60 -7.46 8.19
CA LYS A 225 1.62 -8.23 7.47
C LYS A 225 2.47 -7.30 6.60
N GLN A 226 3.74 -7.16 6.97
CA GLN A 226 4.65 -6.17 6.37
C GLN A 226 5.35 -6.66 5.10
N THR A 227 5.39 -7.97 4.87
CA THR A 227 6.04 -8.57 3.70
C THR A 227 5.14 -9.58 3.04
N GLY A 228 5.28 -9.73 1.74
CA GLY A 228 4.60 -10.73 0.92
C GLY A 228 5.59 -11.59 0.13
N THR A 229 5.05 -12.37 -0.76
CA THR A 229 5.79 -13.27 -1.66
C THR A 229 5.39 -13.03 -3.10
N LYS A 230 6.04 -13.72 -4.02
CA LYS A 230 5.69 -13.69 -5.46
C LYS A 230 4.26 -14.17 -5.72
N ASP A 231 3.70 -15.01 -4.85
CA ASP A 231 2.32 -15.47 -4.98
C ASP A 231 1.33 -14.32 -4.77
N ASN A 232 1.63 -13.36 -3.87
CA ASN A 232 0.77 -12.17 -3.74
C ASN A 232 0.74 -11.32 -5.01
N ALA A 233 1.85 -11.22 -5.74
CA ALA A 233 1.86 -10.54 -7.05
C ALA A 233 1.06 -11.34 -8.10
N ARG A 234 1.12 -12.68 -8.09
CA ARG A 234 0.30 -13.53 -8.96
C ARG A 234 -1.18 -13.43 -8.64
N GLU A 235 -1.55 -13.39 -7.36
CA GLU A 235 -2.92 -13.19 -6.90
C GLU A 235 -3.47 -11.84 -7.37
N GLN A 236 -2.66 -10.77 -7.30
CA GLN A 236 -3.05 -9.45 -7.80
C GLN A 236 -3.25 -9.46 -9.33
N LEU A 237 -2.34 -10.09 -10.06
CA LEU A 237 -2.51 -10.23 -11.52
C LEU A 237 -3.80 -11.00 -11.86
N ALA A 238 -4.07 -12.09 -11.16
CA ALA A 238 -5.29 -12.86 -11.36
C ALA A 238 -6.55 -12.04 -11.04
N TYR A 239 -6.53 -11.28 -9.92
CA TYR A 239 -7.64 -10.38 -9.57
C TYR A 239 -7.92 -9.35 -10.67
N LEU A 240 -6.90 -8.66 -11.17
CA LEU A 240 -7.08 -7.65 -12.21
C LEU A 240 -7.56 -8.26 -13.53
N GLN A 241 -7.06 -9.44 -13.89
CA GLN A 241 -7.50 -10.15 -15.10
C GLN A 241 -8.94 -10.64 -15.00
N GLU A 242 -9.34 -11.20 -13.85
CA GLU A 242 -10.72 -11.63 -13.60
C GLU A 242 -11.68 -10.44 -13.60
N LEU A 243 -11.29 -9.32 -12.98
CA LEU A 243 -12.05 -8.06 -13.00
C LEU A 243 -12.18 -7.52 -14.43
N SER A 244 -11.06 -7.45 -15.16
CA SER A 244 -11.02 -6.98 -16.55
C SER A 244 -11.95 -7.80 -17.45
N ALA A 245 -11.89 -9.13 -17.35
CA ALA A 245 -12.73 -10.04 -18.14
C ALA A 245 -14.22 -9.86 -17.82
N ALA A 246 -14.57 -9.77 -16.53
CA ALA A 246 -15.97 -9.61 -16.10
C ALA A 246 -16.56 -8.28 -16.59
N VAL A 247 -15.80 -7.18 -16.45
CA VAL A 247 -16.25 -5.86 -16.89
C VAL A 247 -16.34 -5.79 -18.43
N LYS A 248 -15.35 -6.34 -19.16
CA LYS A 248 -15.35 -6.40 -20.61
C LYS A 248 -16.57 -7.17 -21.14
N SER A 249 -16.95 -8.27 -20.50
CA SER A 249 -18.18 -9.03 -20.83
C SER A 249 -19.43 -8.17 -20.63
N ALA A 250 -19.55 -7.52 -19.47
CA ALA A 250 -20.69 -6.63 -19.17
C ALA A 250 -20.84 -5.50 -20.21
N VAL A 251 -19.74 -4.87 -20.62
CA VAL A 251 -19.75 -3.84 -21.66
C VAL A 251 -20.15 -4.42 -23.00
N SER A 252 -19.65 -5.61 -23.39
CA SER A 252 -20.04 -6.27 -24.65
C SER A 252 -21.52 -6.68 -24.70
N GLU A 253 -22.11 -6.95 -23.54
CA GLU A 253 -23.54 -7.23 -23.37
C GLU A 253 -24.39 -5.95 -23.28
N SER A 254 -23.80 -4.78 -23.48
CA SER A 254 -24.44 -3.46 -23.35
C SER A 254 -25.08 -3.20 -21.99
N LYS A 255 -24.58 -3.84 -20.93
CA LYS A 255 -25.02 -3.55 -19.56
C LYS A 255 -24.63 -2.14 -19.16
N SER A 256 -25.52 -1.45 -18.46
CA SER A 256 -25.18 -0.16 -17.87
C SER A 256 -24.11 -0.33 -16.78
N TYR A 257 -23.43 0.77 -16.45
CA TYR A 257 -22.50 0.80 -15.32
C TYR A 257 -23.14 0.29 -14.01
N ALA A 258 -24.36 0.74 -13.72
CA ALA A 258 -25.10 0.32 -12.53
C ALA A 258 -25.39 -1.19 -12.51
N ASP A 259 -25.75 -1.77 -13.65
CA ASP A 259 -25.98 -3.22 -13.78
C ASP A 259 -24.65 -3.99 -13.63
N ALA A 260 -23.57 -3.49 -14.24
CA ALA A 260 -22.24 -4.10 -14.09
C ALA A 260 -21.78 -4.12 -12.62
N GLN A 261 -21.94 -3.01 -11.89
CA GLN A 261 -21.62 -2.95 -10.45
C GLN A 261 -22.46 -3.93 -9.63
N LYS A 262 -23.74 -4.06 -9.95
CA LYS A 262 -24.66 -4.96 -9.23
C LYS A 262 -24.35 -6.44 -9.49
N ASP A 263 -24.06 -6.78 -10.73
CA ASP A 263 -23.97 -8.17 -11.20
C ASP A 263 -22.57 -8.77 -11.01
N ILE A 264 -21.51 -7.97 -11.19
CA ILE A 264 -20.14 -8.46 -11.09
C ILE A 264 -19.78 -8.76 -9.63
N LYS A 265 -19.48 -10.03 -9.39
CA LYS A 265 -18.96 -10.55 -8.12
C LYS A 265 -17.70 -11.34 -8.40
N LEU A 266 -16.73 -11.21 -7.53
CA LEU A 266 -15.47 -11.94 -7.57
C LEU A 266 -15.28 -12.69 -6.25
N PRO A 267 -16.07 -13.76 -6.00
CA PRO A 267 -16.18 -14.40 -4.68
C PRO A 267 -14.86 -14.93 -4.14
N LYS A 268 -13.92 -15.28 -5.00
CA LYS A 268 -12.56 -15.69 -4.63
C LYS A 268 -11.83 -14.65 -3.77
N TYR A 269 -12.19 -13.38 -3.90
CA TYR A 269 -11.54 -12.24 -3.22
C TYR A 269 -12.39 -11.63 -2.10
N GLU A 270 -13.55 -12.21 -1.80
CA GLU A 270 -14.53 -11.66 -0.86
C GLU A 270 -13.99 -11.51 0.57
N ALA A 271 -13.03 -12.37 0.94
CA ALA A 271 -12.33 -12.29 2.22
C ALA A 271 -11.22 -11.20 2.27
N TRP A 272 -10.90 -10.57 1.13
CA TRP A 272 -9.89 -9.52 1.12
C TRP A 272 -10.42 -8.23 1.75
N PRO A 273 -9.62 -7.51 2.53
CA PRO A 273 -10.03 -6.23 3.11
C PRO A 273 -10.57 -5.27 2.07
N ASN A 274 -11.61 -4.54 2.45
CA ASN A 274 -12.29 -3.55 1.63
C ASN A 274 -12.97 -4.08 0.35
N TYR A 275 -13.15 -5.40 0.21
CA TYR A 275 -13.81 -5.98 -0.97
C TYR A 275 -15.13 -5.26 -1.29
N ASN A 276 -16.07 -5.19 -0.34
CA ASN A 276 -17.37 -4.57 -0.55
C ASN A 276 -17.29 -3.05 -0.80
N ALA A 277 -16.28 -2.38 -0.26
CA ALA A 277 -16.12 -0.93 -0.41
C ALA A 277 -15.43 -0.56 -1.73
N PHE A 278 -14.43 -1.33 -2.16
CA PHE A 278 -13.57 -0.91 -3.29
C PHE A 278 -13.84 -1.68 -4.59
N LEU A 279 -14.39 -2.90 -4.55
CA LEU A 279 -14.73 -3.61 -5.78
C LEU A 279 -15.67 -2.80 -6.70
N PRO A 280 -16.74 -2.15 -6.20
CA PRO A 280 -17.57 -1.29 -7.06
C PRO A 280 -16.79 -0.17 -7.74
N MET A 281 -15.84 0.45 -7.04
CA MET A 281 -14.99 1.51 -7.59
C MET A 281 -13.97 0.98 -8.61
N ASN A 282 -13.40 -0.22 -8.37
CA ASN A 282 -12.53 -0.87 -9.33
C ASN A 282 -13.30 -1.27 -10.61
N ILE A 283 -14.56 -1.72 -10.46
CA ILE A 283 -15.45 -1.99 -11.61
C ILE A 283 -15.64 -0.70 -12.44
N GLU A 284 -15.86 0.44 -11.80
CA GLU A 284 -16.01 1.74 -12.46
C GLU A 284 -14.80 2.08 -13.31
N ARG A 285 -13.60 1.98 -12.75
CA ARG A 285 -12.35 2.26 -13.46
C ARG A 285 -12.16 1.38 -14.69
N TYR A 286 -12.46 0.08 -14.57
CA TYR A 286 -12.38 -0.87 -15.70
C TYR A 286 -13.52 -0.66 -16.70
N TYR A 287 -14.71 -0.27 -16.23
CA TYR A 287 -15.85 0.03 -17.10
C TYR A 287 -15.56 1.26 -17.98
N ASP A 288 -15.00 2.33 -17.42
CA ASP A 288 -14.58 3.50 -18.19
C ASP A 288 -13.56 3.13 -19.26
N PHE A 289 -12.61 2.29 -18.92
CA PHE A 289 -11.63 1.83 -19.89
C PHE A 289 -12.26 0.99 -21.02
N TRP A 290 -13.02 -0.06 -20.68
CA TRP A 290 -13.58 -0.95 -21.70
C TRP A 290 -14.69 -0.31 -22.53
N ASN A 291 -15.43 0.65 -21.96
CA ASN A 291 -16.52 1.33 -22.63
C ASN A 291 -16.07 2.55 -23.44
N ARG A 292 -15.04 3.27 -22.99
CA ARG A 292 -14.64 4.57 -23.56
C ARG A 292 -13.14 4.67 -23.92
N GLY A 293 -12.32 3.76 -23.49
CA GLY A 293 -10.87 3.77 -23.73
C GLY A 293 -10.09 4.78 -22.85
N ILE A 294 -10.60 5.15 -21.68
CA ILE A 294 -10.00 6.16 -20.77
C ILE A 294 -9.73 5.62 -19.39
#